data_223fc43e02adefb268d1d61fef139435
#
_entry.id   223fc43e02adefb268d1d61fef139435
#
_cell.length_a   1.000
_cell.length_b   1.000
_cell.length_c   1.000
_cell.angle_alpha   90.00
_cell.angle_beta   90.00
_cell.angle_gamma   90.00
#
_symmetry.space_group_name_H-M   'P 1'
#
loop_
_entity.id
_entity.type
_entity.pdbx_description
1 polymer ?
#
loop_
_entity_poly.entity_id
_entity_poly.type
_entity_poly.pdbx_seq_one_letter_code
_entity_poly.pdbx_strand_id
1 'polypeptide(L)'
;ADPSIRAWNAFRFARQGIHDAVGSARYAAEIAKEKGLKKWMSVNPDYAYGRDSDDTFFWALEKFSPGFEIIGKGWPKIFQPDYTEVITQIAREKPDAVYSSLWGGDLVSFIDQASLYGIFKNTELFAINLADYTTMSAIKNLPKGLHSATRYIAAYPNTKENKSFDSAYTERFGDHPTNWSWETAVATDFLISAIQETKSLNPKNISESLNGKSRKSFIGVGAGNTVTMRSQDQTLIDYAIGWGSTLPKEPYMKDVKAADWDTIQVIEKEWLTSKGWI
;
A
#
# COMPACT_ATOMS: atom_id res chain seq x y z
N ALA A 1 -8.96 -6.73 10.39
CA ALA A 1 -8.96 -7.99 11.18
C ALA A 1 -9.98 -7.89 12.29
N ASP A 2 -10.58 -9.02 12.66
CA ASP A 2 -11.55 -9.12 13.75
C ASP A 2 -10.91 -8.64 15.08
N PRO A 3 -11.47 -7.61 15.74
CA PRO A 3 -10.94 -7.10 17.01
C PRO A 3 -10.93 -8.13 18.16
N SER A 4 -11.79 -9.14 18.11
CA SER A 4 -11.94 -10.14 19.17
C SER A 4 -10.72 -11.06 19.34
N ILE A 5 -9.89 -11.18 18.30
CA ILE A 5 -8.69 -12.05 18.31
C ILE A 5 -7.38 -11.29 18.55
N ARG A 6 -7.47 -10.02 18.92
CA ARG A 6 -6.29 -9.16 19.10
C ARG A 6 -5.52 -9.51 20.39
N ALA A 7 -4.20 -9.71 20.25
CA ALA A 7 -3.31 -9.88 21.40
C ALA A 7 -2.89 -8.51 21.97
N TRP A 8 -2.91 -8.37 23.29
CA TRP A 8 -2.56 -7.12 23.99
C TRP A 8 -1.12 -6.61 23.75
N ASN A 9 -0.21 -7.50 23.37
CA ASN A 9 1.21 -7.23 23.15
C ASN A 9 1.62 -7.33 21.67
N ALA A 10 0.66 -7.32 20.73
CA ALA A 10 0.93 -7.37 19.31
C ALA A 10 0.66 -5.98 18.69
N PHE A 11 1.73 -5.34 18.19
CA PHE A 11 1.69 -4.01 17.57
C PHE A 11 2.01 -4.12 16.09
N ARG A 12 1.19 -3.48 15.26
CA ARG A 12 1.35 -3.49 13.80
C ARG A 12 1.97 -2.17 13.34
N PHE A 13 3.18 -2.23 12.87
CA PHE A 13 3.89 -1.08 12.27
C PHE A 13 3.71 -0.99 10.74
N ALA A 14 3.02 -1.94 10.14
CA ALA A 14 2.61 -1.94 8.76
C ALA A 14 1.13 -1.56 8.63
N ARG A 15 0.74 -1.05 7.47
CA ARG A 15 -0.66 -0.78 7.13
C ARG A 15 -1.52 -2.04 7.27
N GLN A 16 -2.78 -1.84 7.59
CA GLN A 16 -3.79 -2.88 7.33
C GLN A 16 -4.19 -2.86 5.85
N GLY A 17 -4.62 -4.01 5.32
CA GLY A 17 -5.07 -4.10 3.93
C GLY A 17 -6.18 -3.11 3.58
N ILE A 18 -7.06 -2.80 4.54
CA ILE A 18 -8.12 -1.82 4.36
C ILE A 18 -7.59 -0.40 4.12
N HIS A 19 -6.51 0.01 4.76
CA HIS A 19 -5.91 1.33 4.55
C HIS A 19 -5.38 1.47 3.12
N ASP A 20 -4.75 0.41 2.60
CA ASP A 20 -4.29 0.35 1.22
C ASP A 20 -5.43 0.40 0.22
N ALA A 21 -6.45 -0.42 0.44
CA ALA A 21 -7.59 -0.53 -0.45
C ALA A 21 -8.41 0.76 -0.49
N VAL A 22 -8.66 1.41 0.65
CA VAL A 22 -9.42 2.68 0.72
C VAL A 22 -8.63 3.82 0.08
N GLY A 23 -7.34 3.97 0.40
CA GLY A 23 -6.48 4.98 -0.21
C GLY A 23 -6.37 4.80 -1.72
N SER A 24 -6.22 3.55 -2.17
CA SER A 24 -6.20 3.17 -3.58
C SER A 24 -7.52 3.51 -4.28
N ALA A 25 -8.64 3.12 -3.69
CA ALA A 25 -9.96 3.34 -4.27
C ALA A 25 -10.27 4.84 -4.43
N ARG A 26 -9.90 5.65 -3.44
CA ARG A 26 -10.07 7.10 -3.53
C ARG A 26 -9.26 7.70 -4.68
N TYR A 27 -7.97 7.36 -4.77
CA TYR A 27 -7.11 7.82 -5.86
C TYR A 27 -7.61 7.30 -7.22
N ALA A 28 -7.99 6.01 -7.30
CA ALA A 28 -8.52 5.41 -8.50
C ALA A 28 -9.83 6.08 -8.96
N ALA A 29 -10.69 6.50 -8.02
CA ALA A 29 -11.91 7.25 -8.31
C ALA A 29 -11.64 8.61 -8.95
N GLU A 30 -10.59 9.33 -8.51
CA GLU A 30 -10.17 10.60 -9.14
C GLU A 30 -9.75 10.35 -10.59
N ILE A 31 -8.91 9.35 -10.85
CA ILE A 31 -8.44 8.99 -12.21
C ILE A 31 -9.61 8.45 -13.05
N ALA A 32 -10.49 7.63 -12.47
CA ALA A 32 -11.65 7.09 -13.17
C ALA A 32 -12.60 8.20 -13.65
N LYS A 33 -12.82 9.21 -12.82
CA LYS A 33 -13.61 10.38 -13.18
C LYS A 33 -12.94 11.21 -14.29
N GLU A 34 -11.62 11.42 -14.20
CA GLU A 34 -10.84 12.17 -15.19
C GLU A 34 -10.84 11.48 -16.56
N LYS A 35 -10.62 10.16 -16.57
CA LYS A 35 -10.43 9.34 -17.79
C LYS A 35 -11.72 8.63 -18.26
N GLY A 36 -12.80 8.69 -17.48
CA GLY A 36 -14.05 8.02 -17.83
C GLY A 36 -14.00 6.49 -17.69
N LEU A 37 -13.21 5.94 -16.74
CA LEU A 37 -13.03 4.50 -16.56
C LEU A 37 -14.31 3.86 -15.98
N LYS A 38 -14.87 2.89 -16.67
CA LYS A 38 -16.14 2.23 -16.30
C LYS A 38 -16.01 0.73 -16.15
N LYS A 39 -15.20 0.07 -16.98
CA LYS A 39 -15.02 -1.38 -16.98
C LYS A 39 -13.76 -1.76 -16.22
N TRP A 40 -13.95 -2.51 -15.17
CA TRP A 40 -12.87 -2.92 -14.27
C TRP A 40 -12.67 -4.43 -14.29
N MET A 41 -11.42 -4.83 -14.19
CA MET A 41 -11.02 -6.19 -13.80
C MET A 41 -10.15 -6.14 -12.56
N SER A 42 -9.96 -7.29 -11.93
CA SER A 42 -8.94 -7.43 -10.90
C SER A 42 -8.04 -8.65 -11.13
N VAL A 43 -6.79 -8.54 -10.66
CA VAL A 43 -5.80 -9.62 -10.67
C VAL A 43 -5.14 -9.65 -9.31
N ASN A 44 -5.58 -10.57 -8.47
CA ASN A 44 -5.16 -10.66 -7.09
C ASN A 44 -4.69 -12.08 -6.74
N PRO A 45 -3.72 -12.27 -5.83
CA PRO A 45 -3.23 -13.60 -5.49
C PRO A 45 -4.32 -14.43 -4.81
N ASP A 46 -4.40 -15.71 -5.14
CA ASP A 46 -5.45 -16.63 -4.68
C ASP A 46 -5.23 -17.10 -3.23
N TYR A 47 -5.35 -16.18 -2.29
CA TYR A 47 -5.39 -16.45 -0.86
C TYR A 47 -6.12 -15.32 -0.09
N ALA A 48 -6.25 -15.46 1.23
CA ALA A 48 -7.06 -14.54 2.07
C ALA A 48 -6.76 -13.04 1.83
N TYR A 49 -5.49 -12.66 1.74
CA TYR A 49 -5.10 -11.27 1.47
C TYR A 49 -5.62 -10.75 0.13
N GLY A 50 -5.48 -11.54 -0.94
CA GLY A 50 -5.95 -11.11 -2.26
C GLY A 50 -7.46 -10.96 -2.31
N ARG A 51 -8.21 -11.90 -1.70
CA ARG A 51 -9.66 -11.86 -1.59
C ARG A 51 -10.14 -10.63 -0.80
N ASP A 52 -9.55 -10.40 0.36
CA ASP A 52 -9.85 -9.26 1.24
C ASP A 52 -9.56 -7.92 0.55
N SER A 53 -8.43 -7.85 -0.16
CA SER A 53 -8.00 -6.66 -0.90
C SER A 53 -8.96 -6.32 -2.05
N ASP A 54 -9.40 -7.32 -2.80
CA ASP A 54 -10.38 -7.18 -3.87
C ASP A 54 -11.73 -6.65 -3.35
N ASP A 55 -12.29 -7.33 -2.35
CA ASP A 55 -13.56 -6.96 -1.76
C ASP A 55 -13.53 -5.54 -1.19
N THR A 56 -12.47 -5.21 -0.45
CA THR A 56 -12.35 -3.89 0.19
C THR A 56 -12.16 -2.78 -0.83
N PHE A 57 -11.34 -3.03 -1.86
CA PHE A 57 -11.09 -2.02 -2.91
C PHE A 57 -12.37 -1.67 -3.66
N PHE A 58 -13.10 -2.64 -4.17
CA PHE A 58 -14.32 -2.38 -4.94
C PHE A 58 -15.45 -1.85 -4.08
N TRP A 59 -15.55 -2.29 -2.82
CA TRP A 59 -16.49 -1.70 -1.88
C TRP A 59 -16.19 -0.22 -1.63
N ALA A 60 -14.92 0.15 -1.46
CA ALA A 60 -14.50 1.54 -1.29
C ALA A 60 -14.64 2.35 -2.58
N LEU A 61 -14.32 1.76 -3.74
CA LEU A 61 -14.47 2.42 -5.05
C LEU A 61 -15.94 2.79 -5.31
N GLU A 62 -16.89 1.94 -4.96
CA GLU A 62 -18.33 2.24 -5.08
C GLU A 62 -18.75 3.45 -4.25
N LYS A 63 -18.10 3.67 -3.10
CA LYS A 63 -18.33 4.87 -2.28
C LYS A 63 -17.85 6.16 -2.93
N PHE A 64 -16.71 6.11 -3.63
CA PHE A 64 -16.07 7.29 -4.21
C PHE A 64 -16.45 7.55 -5.67
N SER A 65 -16.76 6.51 -6.43
CA SER A 65 -17.07 6.57 -7.87
C SER A 65 -18.06 5.46 -8.26
N PRO A 66 -19.34 5.60 -7.91
CA PRO A 66 -20.33 4.58 -8.20
C PRO A 66 -20.61 4.43 -9.71
N GLY A 67 -21.16 3.27 -10.09
CA GLY A 67 -21.62 3.01 -11.45
C GLY A 67 -20.53 2.51 -12.41
N PHE A 68 -19.53 1.83 -11.89
CA PHE A 68 -18.61 1.02 -12.67
C PHE A 68 -19.11 -0.43 -12.76
N GLU A 69 -18.52 -1.21 -13.68
CA GLU A 69 -18.81 -2.61 -13.88
C GLU A 69 -17.53 -3.45 -13.67
N ILE A 70 -17.62 -4.53 -12.89
CA ILE A 70 -16.57 -5.52 -12.77
C ILE A 70 -16.81 -6.60 -13.81
N ILE A 71 -16.01 -6.59 -14.89
CA ILE A 71 -16.18 -7.50 -16.03
C ILE A 71 -15.33 -8.77 -15.94
N GLY A 72 -14.48 -8.88 -14.94
CA GLY A 72 -13.70 -10.10 -14.70
C GLY A 72 -12.78 -10.02 -13.49
N LYS A 73 -12.40 -11.20 -12.97
CA LYS A 73 -11.46 -11.34 -11.86
C LYS A 73 -10.50 -12.50 -12.15
N GLY A 74 -9.21 -12.24 -12.03
CA GLY A 74 -8.14 -13.22 -12.11
C GLY A 74 -7.57 -13.57 -10.75
N TRP A 75 -7.36 -14.85 -10.47
CA TRP A 75 -6.87 -15.37 -9.21
C TRP A 75 -5.65 -16.26 -9.41
N PRO A 76 -4.50 -15.69 -9.80
CA PRO A 76 -3.28 -16.47 -9.94
C PRO A 76 -2.83 -17.06 -8.60
N LYS A 77 -2.29 -18.26 -8.64
CA LYS A 77 -1.64 -18.85 -7.45
C LYS A 77 -0.37 -18.08 -7.13
N ILE A 78 -0.03 -17.98 -5.85
CA ILE A 78 1.23 -17.36 -5.42
C ILE A 78 2.42 -18.17 -6.00
N PHE A 79 3.46 -17.43 -6.39
CA PHE A 79 4.70 -17.96 -6.97
C PHE A 79 4.51 -18.74 -8.28
N GLN A 80 3.42 -18.47 -9.02
CA GLN A 80 3.31 -19.05 -10.36
C GLN A 80 4.21 -18.30 -11.37
N PRO A 81 4.88 -19.02 -12.29
CA PRO A 81 5.79 -18.40 -13.25
C PRO A 81 5.09 -17.77 -14.46
N ASP A 82 3.85 -18.12 -14.73
CA ASP A 82 3.13 -17.79 -15.96
C ASP A 82 1.78 -17.11 -15.65
N TYR A 83 1.58 -15.95 -16.27
CA TYR A 83 0.38 -15.12 -16.16
C TYR A 83 -0.40 -15.03 -17.46
N THR A 84 -0.07 -15.85 -18.47
CA THR A 84 -0.67 -15.81 -19.82
C THR A 84 -2.19 -15.93 -19.79
N GLU A 85 -2.74 -16.78 -18.93
CA GLU A 85 -4.19 -16.97 -18.81
C GLU A 85 -4.90 -15.65 -18.46
N VAL A 86 -4.50 -15.00 -17.38
CA VAL A 86 -5.12 -13.75 -16.93
C VAL A 86 -4.82 -12.59 -17.87
N ILE A 87 -3.64 -12.54 -18.48
CA ILE A 87 -3.27 -11.54 -19.47
C ILE A 87 -4.13 -11.69 -20.74
N THR A 88 -4.34 -12.91 -21.20
CA THR A 88 -5.23 -13.20 -22.34
C THR A 88 -6.67 -12.81 -22.03
N GLN A 89 -7.14 -13.04 -20.81
CA GLN A 89 -8.45 -12.59 -20.37
C GLN A 89 -8.55 -11.05 -20.44
N ILE A 90 -7.57 -10.32 -19.89
CA ILE A 90 -7.54 -8.85 -19.97
C ILE A 90 -7.54 -8.37 -21.42
N ALA A 91 -6.74 -8.97 -22.30
CA ALA A 91 -6.66 -8.62 -23.71
C ALA A 91 -7.99 -8.84 -24.45
N ARG A 92 -8.74 -9.88 -24.08
CA ARG A 92 -10.05 -10.20 -24.65
C ARG A 92 -11.15 -9.27 -24.15
N GLU A 93 -11.24 -9.07 -22.85
CA GLU A 93 -12.31 -8.29 -22.19
C GLU A 93 -12.10 -6.79 -22.33
N LYS A 94 -10.86 -6.34 -22.53
CA LYS A 94 -10.46 -4.92 -22.71
C LYS A 94 -11.02 -4.01 -21.63
N PRO A 95 -10.71 -4.25 -20.36
CA PRO A 95 -11.13 -3.36 -19.29
C PRO A 95 -10.46 -1.98 -19.43
N ASP A 96 -11.14 -0.93 -18.95
CA ASP A 96 -10.53 0.39 -18.83
C ASP A 96 -9.44 0.40 -17.75
N ALA A 97 -9.65 -0.38 -16.68
CA ALA A 97 -8.73 -0.47 -15.57
C ALA A 97 -8.63 -1.88 -14.97
N VAL A 98 -7.45 -2.19 -14.45
CA VAL A 98 -7.17 -3.39 -13.65
C VAL A 98 -6.70 -2.98 -12.26
N TYR A 99 -7.31 -3.53 -11.23
CA TYR A 99 -6.83 -3.46 -9.86
C TYR A 99 -5.99 -4.69 -9.52
N SER A 100 -4.86 -4.51 -8.84
CA SER A 100 -4.00 -5.63 -8.44
C SER A 100 -3.41 -5.44 -7.05
N SER A 101 -3.49 -6.50 -6.25
CA SER A 101 -2.77 -6.65 -4.98
C SER A 101 -1.64 -7.69 -5.05
N LEU A 102 -1.24 -8.10 -6.24
CA LEU A 102 0.00 -8.87 -6.42
C LEU A 102 1.18 -8.13 -5.81
N TRP A 103 2.22 -8.85 -5.40
CA TRP A 103 3.39 -8.28 -4.74
C TRP A 103 4.68 -9.03 -5.06
N GLY A 104 5.83 -8.40 -4.84
CA GLY A 104 7.14 -8.99 -5.05
C GLY A 104 7.32 -9.59 -6.44
N GLY A 105 7.91 -10.77 -6.52
CA GLY A 105 8.20 -11.46 -7.79
C GLY A 105 6.95 -11.76 -8.64
N ASP A 106 5.80 -12.02 -8.02
CA ASP A 106 4.54 -12.24 -8.71
C ASP A 106 4.09 -11.00 -9.47
N LEU A 107 4.18 -9.82 -8.85
CA LEU A 107 3.86 -8.55 -9.49
C LEU A 107 4.85 -8.21 -10.61
N VAL A 108 6.15 -8.43 -10.37
CA VAL A 108 7.21 -8.24 -11.40
C VAL A 108 6.91 -9.10 -12.61
N SER A 109 6.66 -10.41 -12.42
CA SER A 109 6.37 -11.35 -13.50
C SER A 109 5.10 -10.98 -14.26
N PHE A 110 4.04 -10.58 -13.55
CA PHE A 110 2.80 -10.12 -14.18
C PHE A 110 3.02 -8.88 -15.05
N ILE A 111 3.71 -7.86 -14.52
CA ILE A 111 3.95 -6.60 -15.26
C ILE A 111 4.86 -6.83 -16.47
N ASP A 112 5.95 -7.60 -16.31
CA ASP A 112 6.85 -7.91 -17.43
C ASP A 112 6.11 -8.63 -18.56
N GLN A 113 5.32 -9.65 -18.23
CA GLN A 113 4.54 -10.42 -19.23
C GLN A 113 3.43 -9.56 -19.85
N ALA A 114 2.63 -8.85 -19.05
CA ALA A 114 1.55 -7.99 -19.56
C ALA A 114 2.08 -6.88 -20.47
N SER A 115 3.28 -6.36 -20.19
CA SER A 115 3.95 -5.37 -21.04
C SER A 115 4.26 -5.88 -22.43
N LEU A 116 4.66 -7.15 -22.56
CA LEU A 116 4.91 -7.79 -23.88
C LEU A 116 3.64 -7.89 -24.73
N TYR A 117 2.48 -8.06 -24.08
CA TYR A 117 1.18 -8.07 -24.75
C TYR A 117 0.62 -6.67 -25.00
N GLY A 118 1.32 -5.63 -24.55
CA GLY A 118 0.90 -4.24 -24.74
C GLY A 118 -0.34 -3.83 -23.95
N ILE A 119 -0.67 -4.55 -22.87
CA ILE A 119 -1.88 -4.32 -22.04
C ILE A 119 -1.95 -2.87 -21.57
N PHE A 120 -0.86 -2.32 -21.06
CA PHE A 120 -0.83 -0.98 -20.45
C PHE A 120 -0.87 0.19 -21.44
N LYS A 121 -1.06 -0.08 -22.73
CA LYS A 121 -1.32 0.99 -23.73
C LYS A 121 -2.75 1.53 -23.65
N ASN A 122 -3.71 0.69 -23.25
CA ASN A 122 -5.13 0.98 -23.27
C ASN A 122 -5.85 0.64 -21.96
N THR A 123 -5.15 0.10 -20.98
CA THR A 123 -5.70 -0.32 -19.69
C THR A 123 -4.87 0.31 -18.58
N GLU A 124 -5.52 1.05 -17.68
CA GLU A 124 -4.87 1.60 -16.49
C GLU A 124 -4.63 0.47 -15.48
N LEU A 125 -3.46 0.44 -14.86
CA LEU A 125 -3.16 -0.49 -13.77
C LEU A 125 -3.08 0.26 -12.44
N PHE A 126 -3.82 -0.21 -11.45
CA PHE A 126 -3.76 0.23 -10.05
C PHE A 126 -3.20 -0.92 -9.20
N ALA A 127 -1.88 -0.92 -9.00
CA ALA A 127 -1.16 -1.98 -8.27
C ALA A 127 -0.66 -1.45 -6.92
N ILE A 128 -1.33 -1.86 -5.83
CA ILE A 128 -1.08 -1.30 -4.49
C ILE A 128 0.29 -1.60 -3.90
N ASN A 129 1.00 -2.60 -4.42
CA ASN A 129 2.31 -3.02 -3.93
C ASN A 129 3.45 -2.73 -4.92
N LEU A 130 3.19 -1.98 -6.01
CA LEU A 130 4.20 -1.71 -7.03
C LEU A 130 5.25 -0.71 -6.54
N ALA A 131 4.83 0.35 -5.82
CA ALA A 131 5.72 1.41 -5.38
C ALA A 131 6.58 0.98 -4.17
N ASP A 132 7.40 -0.01 -4.40
CA ASP A 132 8.50 -0.44 -3.55
C ASP A 132 9.78 -0.52 -4.40
N TYR A 133 10.90 -0.05 -3.87
CA TYR A 133 12.15 0.04 -4.63
C TYR A 133 12.56 -1.31 -5.22
N THR A 134 12.51 -2.39 -4.43
CA THR A 134 12.91 -3.73 -4.89
C THR A 134 11.99 -4.27 -5.98
N THR A 135 10.71 -3.94 -5.95
CA THR A 135 9.76 -4.34 -6.99
C THR A 135 9.99 -3.56 -8.28
N MET A 136 10.08 -2.22 -8.19
CA MET A 136 10.22 -1.37 -9.38
C MET A 136 11.57 -1.56 -10.08
N SER A 137 12.66 -1.71 -9.34
CA SER A 137 14.01 -1.95 -9.88
C SER A 137 14.15 -3.33 -10.53
N ALA A 138 13.35 -4.32 -10.13
CA ALA A 138 13.38 -5.66 -10.68
C ALA A 138 12.61 -5.80 -12.01
N ILE A 139 11.69 -4.87 -12.33
CA ILE A 139 10.94 -4.87 -13.59
C ILE A 139 11.86 -4.43 -14.72
N LYS A 140 12.04 -5.29 -15.73
CA LYS A 140 12.98 -5.07 -16.84
C LYS A 140 12.71 -3.79 -17.62
N ASN A 141 11.44 -3.51 -17.90
CA ASN A 141 11.00 -2.33 -18.63
C ASN A 141 9.77 -1.77 -17.91
N LEU A 142 9.97 -1.10 -16.79
CA LEU A 142 8.88 -0.54 -16.01
C LEU A 142 8.07 0.45 -16.86
N PRO A 143 6.79 0.17 -17.15
CA PRO A 143 5.96 1.08 -17.92
C PRO A 143 5.75 2.40 -17.17
N LYS A 144 5.70 3.50 -17.92
CA LYS A 144 5.34 4.81 -17.39
C LYS A 144 3.84 4.88 -17.16
N GLY A 145 3.42 5.46 -16.04
CA GLY A 145 2.02 5.79 -15.80
C GLY A 145 1.20 4.71 -15.13
N LEU A 146 1.80 3.61 -14.66
CA LEU A 146 1.11 2.68 -13.78
C LEU A 146 0.86 3.34 -12.42
N HIS A 147 -0.30 3.12 -11.83
CA HIS A 147 -0.70 3.74 -10.58
C HIS A 147 -0.33 2.85 -9.39
N SER A 148 0.30 3.44 -8.38
CA SER A 148 0.66 2.72 -7.17
C SER A 148 0.71 3.60 -5.94
N ALA A 149 0.54 2.98 -4.77
CA ALA A 149 0.82 3.60 -3.48
C ALA A 149 2.26 3.32 -3.05
N THR A 150 2.74 4.13 -2.16
CA THR A 150 3.96 3.85 -1.43
C THR A 150 3.71 3.88 0.07
N ARG A 151 4.26 2.91 0.78
CA ARG A 151 4.44 2.97 2.24
C ARG A 151 5.71 3.73 2.57
N TYR A 152 6.73 3.52 1.75
CA TYR A 152 7.99 4.23 1.73
C TYR A 152 8.66 4.06 0.36
N ILE A 153 9.17 5.15 -0.16
CA ILE A 153 10.12 5.17 -1.29
C ILE A 153 11.05 6.37 -1.09
N ALA A 154 12.31 6.24 -1.48
CA ALA A 154 13.33 7.29 -1.31
C ALA A 154 12.88 8.68 -1.83
N ALA A 155 12.11 8.72 -2.92
CA ALA A 155 11.57 9.95 -3.49
C ALA A 155 10.39 10.56 -2.72
N TYR A 156 9.78 9.86 -1.77
CA TYR A 156 8.60 10.33 -1.04
C TYR A 156 8.56 9.82 0.41
N PRO A 157 8.26 10.70 1.37
CA PRO A 157 7.99 12.14 1.24
C PRO A 157 9.26 12.92 0.85
N ASN A 158 9.09 14.01 0.08
CA ASN A 158 10.21 14.87 -0.30
C ASN A 158 10.57 15.84 0.83
N THR A 159 11.09 15.31 1.93
CA THR A 159 11.51 16.03 3.13
C THR A 159 13.02 15.96 3.32
N LYS A 160 13.56 16.86 4.13
CA LYS A 160 14.97 16.81 4.52
C LYS A 160 15.27 15.56 5.36
N GLU A 161 14.35 15.21 6.23
CA GLU A 161 14.44 14.04 7.11
C GLU A 161 14.48 12.75 6.27
N ASN A 162 13.60 12.59 5.27
CA ASN A 162 13.61 11.41 4.41
C ASN A 162 14.91 11.30 3.62
N LYS A 163 15.42 12.41 3.07
CA LYS A 163 16.71 12.43 2.37
C LYS A 163 17.86 12.01 3.27
N SER A 164 17.83 12.43 4.55
CA SER A 164 18.84 12.04 5.51
C SER A 164 18.78 10.54 5.83
N PHE A 165 17.58 9.99 5.98
CA PHE A 165 17.38 8.55 6.20
C PHE A 165 17.86 7.73 5.00
N ASP A 166 17.45 8.11 3.80
CA ASP A 166 17.86 7.46 2.56
C ASP A 166 19.39 7.47 2.37
N SER A 167 20.03 8.63 2.55
CA SER A 167 21.48 8.77 2.42
C SER A 167 22.23 7.91 3.42
N ALA A 168 21.83 7.92 4.69
CA ALA A 168 22.47 7.12 5.73
C ALA A 168 22.29 5.60 5.51
N TYR A 169 21.13 5.21 5.02
CA TYR A 169 20.86 3.82 4.66
C TYR A 169 21.70 3.37 3.46
N THR A 170 21.71 4.18 2.40
CA THR A 170 22.48 3.90 1.15
C THR A 170 23.97 3.85 1.41
N GLU A 171 24.51 4.77 2.22
CA GLU A 171 25.92 4.74 2.63
C GLU A 171 26.30 3.43 3.32
N ARG A 172 25.39 2.90 4.15
CA ARG A 172 25.66 1.68 4.92
C ARG A 172 25.43 0.38 4.14
N PHE A 173 24.43 0.34 3.28
CA PHE A 173 23.95 -0.90 2.66
C PHE A 173 24.15 -0.95 1.14
N GLY A 174 24.53 0.17 0.51
CA GLY A 174 24.80 0.25 -0.94
C GLY A 174 23.54 0.35 -1.80
N ASP A 175 22.36 0.49 -1.20
CA ASP A 175 21.08 0.54 -1.90
C ASP A 175 20.03 1.36 -1.13
N HIS A 176 18.96 1.78 -1.80
CA HIS A 176 17.88 2.54 -1.17
C HIS A 176 17.09 1.71 -0.15
N PRO A 177 16.57 2.35 0.94
CA PRO A 177 15.68 1.65 1.86
C PRO A 177 14.39 1.24 1.16
N THR A 178 13.90 0.06 1.54
CA THR A 178 12.60 -0.45 1.13
C THR A 178 11.50 -0.02 2.12
N ASN A 179 10.25 -0.30 1.80
CA ASN A 179 9.17 -0.10 2.77
C ASN A 179 9.37 -0.97 4.04
N TRP A 180 9.92 -2.16 3.90
CA TRP A 180 10.23 -3.05 5.04
C TRP A 180 11.34 -2.48 5.93
N SER A 181 12.36 -1.85 5.33
CA SER A 181 13.42 -1.16 6.06
C SER A 181 12.86 -0.01 6.90
N TRP A 182 11.99 0.80 6.30
CA TRP A 182 11.32 1.90 6.99
C TRP A 182 10.40 1.41 8.11
N GLU A 183 9.54 0.42 7.86
CA GLU A 183 8.63 -0.15 8.86
C GLU A 183 9.41 -0.72 10.06
N THR A 184 10.54 -1.41 9.81
CA THR A 184 11.42 -1.94 10.86
C THR A 184 12.09 -0.82 11.65
N ALA A 185 12.54 0.23 10.99
CA ALA A 185 13.13 1.39 11.66
C ALA A 185 12.11 2.10 12.57
N VAL A 186 10.87 2.29 12.10
CA VAL A 186 9.78 2.85 12.93
C VAL A 186 9.48 1.96 14.13
N ALA A 187 9.36 0.65 13.91
CA ALA A 187 9.10 -0.30 15.00
C ALA A 187 10.20 -0.26 16.07
N THR A 188 11.45 -0.19 15.62
CA THR A 188 12.61 -0.11 16.52
C THR A 188 12.64 1.21 17.30
N ASP A 189 12.35 2.33 16.64
CA ASP A 189 12.26 3.65 17.29
C ASP A 189 11.18 3.69 18.37
N PHE A 190 9.99 3.16 18.09
CA PHE A 190 8.91 3.05 19.07
C PHE A 190 9.29 2.17 20.26
N LEU A 191 9.90 1.00 20.00
CA LEU A 191 10.32 0.07 21.06
C LEU A 191 11.39 0.68 21.96
N ILE A 192 12.46 1.24 21.40
CA ILE A 192 13.54 1.88 22.16
C ILE A 192 12.98 3.01 23.01
N SER A 193 12.11 3.82 22.44
CA SER A 193 11.51 4.94 23.16
C SER A 193 10.61 4.50 24.30
N ALA A 194 9.82 3.45 24.12
CA ALA A 194 9.00 2.88 25.18
C ALA A 194 9.87 2.34 26.35
N ILE A 195 10.99 1.68 26.02
CA ILE A 195 11.96 1.21 27.04
C ILE A 195 12.58 2.38 27.80
N GLN A 196 12.99 3.44 27.09
CA GLN A 196 13.59 4.62 27.70
C GLN A 196 12.60 5.38 28.61
N GLU A 197 11.36 5.50 28.21
CA GLU A 197 10.30 6.19 28.97
C GLU A 197 9.90 5.40 30.21
N THR A 198 9.70 4.09 30.05
CA THR A 198 9.27 3.21 31.16
C THR A 198 10.43 2.81 32.07
N LYS A 199 11.67 2.96 31.62
CA LYS A 199 12.89 2.41 32.27
C LYS A 199 12.73 0.92 32.62
N SER A 200 12.03 0.15 31.78
CA SER A 200 11.63 -1.20 32.05
C SER A 200 11.77 -2.07 30.79
N LEU A 201 12.18 -3.33 30.97
CA LEU A 201 12.12 -4.38 29.96
C LEU A 201 10.89 -5.28 30.12
N ASN A 202 10.02 -4.97 31.08
CA ASN A 202 8.78 -5.73 31.27
C ASN A 202 7.83 -5.52 30.08
N PRO A 203 7.40 -6.59 29.37
CA PRO A 203 6.55 -6.46 28.19
C PRO A 203 5.24 -5.70 28.44
N LYS A 204 4.67 -5.83 29.64
CA LYS A 204 3.43 -5.13 30.00
C LYS A 204 3.63 -3.63 30.03
N ASN A 205 4.69 -3.14 30.71
CA ASN A 205 5.00 -1.72 30.78
C ASN A 205 5.29 -1.14 29.40
N ILE A 206 6.03 -1.89 28.57
CA ILE A 206 6.34 -1.48 27.19
C ILE A 206 5.05 -1.38 26.37
N SER A 207 4.18 -2.39 26.42
CA SER A 207 2.92 -2.40 25.69
C SER A 207 1.98 -1.27 26.10
N GLU A 208 1.88 -0.98 27.39
CA GLU A 208 1.09 0.15 27.91
C GLU A 208 1.64 1.48 27.40
N SER A 209 2.97 1.66 27.36
CA SER A 209 3.61 2.88 26.82
C SER A 209 3.45 3.03 25.32
N LEU A 210 3.40 1.94 24.55
CA LEU A 210 3.19 1.98 23.08
C LEU A 210 1.75 2.31 22.71
N ASN A 211 0.79 1.91 23.52
CA ASN A 211 -0.63 2.00 23.20
C ASN A 211 -1.13 3.43 23.17
N GLY A 212 -1.63 3.91 22.03
CA GLY A 212 -2.06 5.30 21.82
C GLY A 212 -0.91 6.31 21.66
N LYS A 213 0.33 5.84 21.54
CA LYS A 213 1.51 6.69 21.49
C LYS A 213 1.67 7.36 20.13
N SER A 214 1.83 8.70 20.14
CA SER A 214 2.25 9.46 18.96
C SER A 214 3.72 9.85 19.09
N ARG A 215 4.44 9.81 17.96
CA ARG A 215 5.85 10.19 17.89
C ARG A 215 6.11 11.02 16.64
N LYS A 216 7.13 11.87 16.70
CA LYS A 216 7.59 12.59 15.52
C LYS A 216 8.12 11.58 14.48
N SER A 217 7.66 11.70 13.25
CA SER A 217 8.16 10.89 12.15
C SER A 217 9.61 11.26 11.82
N PHE A 218 10.50 10.27 11.74
CA PHE A 218 11.90 10.52 11.36
C PHE A 218 12.10 10.73 9.84
N ILE A 219 11.07 10.48 9.03
CA ILE A 219 11.07 10.84 7.60
C ILE A 219 10.20 12.05 7.27
N GLY A 220 9.58 12.70 8.28
CA GLY A 220 8.89 14.01 8.18
C GLY A 220 7.47 13.79 7.71
N VAL A 221 6.59 13.46 7.36
CA VAL A 221 5.19 13.55 6.92
C VAL A 221 4.27 12.55 7.63
N GLY A 222 3.21 13.06 8.09
CA GLY A 222 2.10 12.41 8.75
C GLY A 222 1.17 13.53 9.20
N ALA A 223 0.16 13.29 9.98
CA ALA A 223 -0.61 14.33 10.62
C ALA A 223 0.30 15.14 11.57
N GLY A 224 0.63 16.36 11.16
CA GLY A 224 1.54 17.22 11.92
C GLY A 224 2.97 16.70 12.08
N ASN A 225 3.48 15.95 11.10
CA ASN A 225 4.78 15.26 11.13
C ASN A 225 4.90 14.20 12.25
N THR A 226 3.82 13.68 12.73
CA THR A 226 3.76 12.60 13.71
C THR A 226 3.22 11.31 13.08
N VAL A 227 3.57 10.21 13.72
CA VAL A 227 2.97 8.89 13.47
C VAL A 227 2.37 8.38 14.79
N THR A 228 1.25 7.70 14.73
CA THR A 228 0.47 7.33 15.91
C THR A 228 0.24 5.82 15.94
N MET A 229 0.56 5.19 17.08
CA MET A 229 0.15 3.83 17.39
C MET A 229 -1.27 3.88 17.96
N ARG A 230 -2.25 3.57 17.15
CA ARG A 230 -3.66 3.67 17.49
C ARG A 230 -4.02 2.71 18.63
N SER A 231 -4.74 3.20 19.65
CA SER A 231 -5.05 2.40 20.85
C SER A 231 -6.13 1.33 20.59
N GLN A 232 -7.04 1.57 19.69
CA GLN A 232 -8.18 0.67 19.46
C GLN A 232 -7.82 -0.68 18.83
N ASP A 233 -6.72 -0.75 18.07
CA ASP A 233 -6.29 -1.95 17.36
C ASP A 233 -4.77 -2.12 17.25
N GLN A 234 -4.00 -1.29 17.94
CA GLN A 234 -2.53 -1.38 17.97
C GLN A 234 -1.89 -1.33 16.58
N THR A 235 -2.46 -0.50 15.68
CA THR A 235 -1.96 -0.29 14.32
C THR A 235 -1.40 1.12 14.17
N LEU A 236 -0.26 1.24 13.49
CA LEU A 236 0.33 2.52 13.13
C LEU A 236 -0.54 3.23 12.09
N ILE A 237 -0.82 4.51 12.34
CA ILE A 237 -1.54 5.44 11.44
C ILE A 237 -0.77 6.75 11.31
N ASP A 238 -1.27 7.67 10.50
CA ASP A 238 -0.75 9.04 10.29
C ASP A 238 0.64 9.10 9.64
N TYR A 239 1.15 7.99 9.14
CA TYR A 239 2.41 7.99 8.39
C TYR A 239 2.20 8.44 6.93
N ALA A 240 3.30 8.78 6.26
CA ALA A 240 3.25 9.20 4.88
C ALA A 240 2.86 8.03 3.96
N ILE A 241 1.62 8.04 3.47
CA ILE A 241 1.21 7.24 2.34
C ILE A 241 1.00 8.17 1.16
N GLY A 242 1.51 7.83 0.01
CA GLY A 242 1.26 8.57 -1.21
C GLY A 242 0.83 7.67 -2.36
N TRP A 243 0.00 8.21 -3.24
CA TRP A 243 -0.39 7.59 -4.50
C TRP A 243 0.12 8.42 -5.65
N GLY A 244 0.70 7.76 -6.63
CA GLY A 244 1.24 8.42 -7.80
C GLY A 244 1.35 7.47 -8.98
N SER A 245 2.10 7.88 -9.99
CA SER A 245 2.32 7.08 -11.19
C SER A 245 3.80 6.80 -11.42
N THR A 246 4.08 5.67 -12.09
CA THR A 246 5.44 5.21 -12.32
C THR A 246 6.18 6.01 -13.38
N LEU A 247 7.50 6.05 -13.20
CA LEU A 247 8.52 6.44 -14.18
C LEU A 247 9.37 5.22 -14.52
N PRO A 248 9.90 5.11 -15.76
CA PRO A 248 10.72 3.97 -16.17
C PRO A 248 12.07 3.84 -15.44
N LYS A 249 12.50 4.90 -14.79
CA LYS A 249 13.78 5.01 -14.06
C LYS A 249 13.59 5.79 -12.79
N GLU A 250 14.58 5.74 -11.90
CA GLU A 250 14.58 6.56 -10.69
C GLU A 250 14.23 8.04 -11.00
N PRO A 251 13.44 8.61 -10.14
CA PRO A 251 12.99 8.15 -8.81
C PRO A 251 11.80 7.17 -8.83
N TYR A 252 11.52 6.51 -9.92
CA TYR A 252 10.47 5.52 -10.20
C TYR A 252 9.02 5.99 -10.03
N MET A 253 8.77 6.99 -9.21
CA MET A 253 7.43 7.53 -8.96
C MET A 253 7.39 9.05 -9.19
N LYS A 254 6.26 9.53 -9.69
CA LYS A 254 5.99 10.96 -9.85
C LYS A 254 4.55 11.29 -9.42
N ASP A 255 4.28 12.58 -9.26
CA ASP A 255 2.97 13.13 -8.95
C ASP A 255 2.34 12.47 -7.70
N VAL A 256 3.18 12.15 -6.69
CA VAL A 256 2.74 11.46 -5.49
C VAL A 256 1.91 12.41 -4.63
N LYS A 257 0.64 12.06 -4.44
CA LYS A 257 -0.30 12.76 -3.57
C LYS A 257 -0.38 12.03 -2.23
N ALA A 258 -0.39 12.78 -1.14
CA ALA A 258 -0.57 12.21 0.19
C ALA A 258 -1.97 11.60 0.34
N ALA A 259 -2.06 10.45 0.96
CA ALA A 259 -3.33 9.89 1.37
C ALA A 259 -3.89 10.68 2.56
N ASP A 260 -5.21 10.84 2.58
CA ASP A 260 -5.95 11.50 3.64
C ASP A 260 -6.38 10.47 4.68
N TRP A 261 -5.71 10.48 5.83
CA TRP A 261 -5.98 9.56 6.91
C TRP A 261 -7.37 9.73 7.53
N ASP A 262 -7.91 10.94 7.57
CA ASP A 262 -9.26 11.17 8.10
C ASP A 262 -10.29 10.44 7.24
N THR A 263 -10.18 10.56 5.92
CA THR A 263 -11.04 9.79 5.00
C THR A 263 -10.82 8.28 5.15
N ILE A 264 -9.56 7.82 5.23
CA ILE A 264 -9.27 6.38 5.39
C ILE A 264 -9.94 5.84 6.65
N GLN A 265 -9.84 6.52 7.79
CA GLN A 265 -10.42 6.07 9.05
C GLN A 265 -11.95 6.07 9.05
N VAL A 266 -12.59 7.06 8.41
CA VAL A 266 -14.05 7.10 8.26
C VAL A 266 -14.54 5.90 7.46
N ILE A 267 -13.94 5.66 6.30
CA ILE A 267 -14.33 4.54 5.42
C ILE A 267 -13.99 3.18 6.04
N GLU A 268 -12.86 3.06 6.75
CA GLU A 268 -12.53 1.87 7.54
C GLU A 268 -13.62 1.55 8.55
N LYS A 269 -14.08 2.55 9.30
CA LYS A 269 -15.15 2.37 10.28
C LYS A 269 -16.44 1.87 9.63
N GLU A 270 -16.85 2.45 8.50
CA GLU A 270 -18.01 1.99 7.74
C GLU A 270 -17.84 0.54 7.27
N TRP A 271 -16.66 0.17 6.79
CA TRP A 271 -16.35 -1.20 6.38
C TRP A 271 -16.48 -2.18 7.56
N LEU A 272 -15.84 -1.88 8.69
CA LEU A 272 -15.88 -2.72 9.88
C LEU A 272 -17.32 -2.89 10.39
N THR A 273 -18.12 -1.81 10.38
CA THR A 273 -19.54 -1.85 10.72
C THR A 273 -20.32 -2.74 9.74
N SER A 274 -20.07 -2.64 8.45
CA SER A 274 -20.74 -3.45 7.42
C SER A 274 -20.47 -4.95 7.55
N LYS A 275 -19.31 -5.31 8.16
CA LYS A 275 -18.94 -6.70 8.47
C LYS A 275 -19.43 -7.18 9.83
N GLY A 276 -20.05 -6.30 10.64
CA GLY A 276 -20.48 -6.63 12.00
C GLY A 276 -19.32 -6.83 12.98
N TRP A 277 -18.16 -6.22 12.72
CA TRP A 277 -16.97 -6.33 13.58
C TRP A 277 -16.88 -5.21 14.63
N ILE A 278 -17.64 -4.14 14.44
CA ILE A 278 -17.87 -3.04 15.40
C ILE A 278 -19.30 -2.54 15.32
#